data_5367a357da481ba5e4e1460192728b85
#
_entry.id   5367a357da481ba5e4e1460192728b85
#
_cell.length_a   1.000
_cell.length_b   1.000
_cell.length_c   1.000
_cell.angle_alpha   90.00
_cell.angle_beta   90.00
_cell.angle_gamma   90.00
#
_symmetry.space_group_name_H-M   'P 1'
#
loop_
_entity.id
_entity.type
_entity.pdbx_description
1 polymer ?
#
loop_
_entity_poly.entity_id
_entity_poly.type
_entity_poly.pdbx_seq_one_letter_code
_entity_poly.pdbx_strand_id
1 'polypeptide(L)'
;ASLVGSEMCIRDSGKSKARDISACMRMLRDIYDGNVPDDFDALLKLPGVGRKSANLIMGDVFGKPAIVTDTHCIRLCNRIGLVDHIKDPKKVEMELWKIIPPEEGNDLCHRFVLHGRDICTARTTPHCEHCCLQDICAQRI
;
A
#
# COMPACT_ATOMS: atom_id res chain seq x y z
N ALA A 1 -13.84 -30.32 -1.05
CA ALA A 1 -14.70 -29.36 -0.31
C ALA A 1 -14.08 -27.96 -0.14
N SER A 2 -12.78 -27.80 -0.39
CA SER A 2 -12.04 -26.57 -0.12
C SER A 2 -12.05 -25.54 -1.28
N LEU A 3 -12.43 -25.93 -2.49
CA LEU A 3 -12.39 -25.07 -3.68
C LEU A 3 -13.62 -24.16 -3.86
N VAL A 4 -14.78 -24.55 -3.30
CA VAL A 4 -16.04 -23.81 -3.50
C VAL A 4 -16.04 -22.45 -2.80
N GLY A 5 -15.42 -22.34 -1.64
CA GLY A 5 -15.34 -21.07 -0.89
C GLY A 5 -14.41 -20.02 -1.53
N SER A 6 -13.31 -20.45 -2.14
CA SER A 6 -12.36 -19.55 -2.79
C SER A 6 -12.87 -19.00 -4.12
N GLU A 7 -13.55 -19.81 -4.92
CA GLU A 7 -14.15 -19.35 -6.19
C GLU A 7 -15.31 -18.38 -5.97
N MET A 8 -16.13 -18.57 -4.93
CA MET A 8 -17.22 -17.67 -4.60
C MET A 8 -16.68 -16.30 -4.12
N CYS A 9 -15.62 -16.28 -3.33
CA CYS A 9 -14.96 -15.06 -2.88
C CYS A 9 -14.34 -14.27 -4.05
N ILE A 10 -13.73 -14.96 -5.03
CA ILE A 10 -13.18 -14.34 -6.24
C ILE A 10 -14.28 -13.74 -7.12
N ARG A 11 -15.41 -14.44 -7.29
CA ARG A 11 -16.55 -13.96 -8.10
C ARG A 11 -17.20 -12.72 -7.50
N ASP A 12 -17.42 -12.68 -6.21
CA ASP A 12 -18.04 -11.53 -5.54
C ASP A 12 -17.10 -10.32 -5.52
N SER A 13 -15.81 -10.51 -5.29
CA SER A 13 -14.83 -9.43 -5.36
C SER A 13 -14.66 -8.92 -6.81
N GLY A 14 -14.77 -9.78 -7.80
CA GLY A 14 -14.72 -9.43 -9.23
C GLY A 14 -15.90 -8.56 -9.66
N LYS A 15 -17.11 -8.90 -9.24
CA LYS A 15 -18.32 -8.10 -9.52
C LYS A 15 -18.29 -6.73 -8.84
N SER A 16 -17.81 -6.66 -7.60
CA SER A 16 -17.65 -5.40 -6.89
C SER A 16 -16.62 -4.52 -7.60
N LYS A 17 -15.45 -5.06 -7.92
CA LYS A 17 -14.40 -4.34 -8.67
C LYS A 17 -14.90 -3.84 -10.03
N ALA A 18 -15.64 -4.65 -10.78
CA ALA A 18 -16.19 -4.24 -12.07
C ALA A 18 -17.16 -3.05 -11.93
N ARG A 19 -18.01 -3.06 -10.91
CA ARG A 19 -18.91 -1.94 -10.61
C ARG A 19 -18.13 -0.67 -10.23
N ASP A 20 -17.14 -0.80 -9.38
CA ASP A 20 -16.31 0.31 -8.92
C ASP A 20 -15.51 0.91 -10.08
N ILE A 21 -14.91 0.08 -10.94
CA ILE A 21 -14.20 0.54 -12.14
C ILE A 21 -15.16 1.29 -13.07
N SER A 22 -16.33 0.72 -13.34
CA SER A 22 -17.34 1.35 -14.21
C SER A 22 -17.84 2.69 -13.64
N ALA A 23 -18.06 2.78 -12.34
CA ALA A 23 -18.47 4.00 -11.67
C ALA A 23 -17.35 5.04 -11.64
N CYS A 24 -16.10 4.62 -11.39
CA CYS A 24 -14.93 5.46 -11.42
C CYS A 24 -14.73 6.09 -12.81
N MET A 25 -14.82 5.30 -13.88
CA MET A 25 -14.66 5.79 -15.25
C MET A 25 -15.76 6.79 -15.63
N ARG A 26 -17.01 6.56 -15.19
CA ARG A 26 -18.08 7.53 -15.38
C ARG A 26 -17.80 8.83 -14.64
N MET A 27 -17.36 8.75 -13.39
CA MET A 27 -17.05 9.93 -12.59
C MET A 27 -15.87 10.74 -13.17
N LEU A 28 -14.83 10.06 -13.64
CA LEU A 28 -13.71 10.71 -14.33
C LEU A 28 -14.19 11.46 -15.58
N ARG A 29 -15.03 10.82 -16.41
CA ARG A 29 -15.59 11.44 -17.61
C ARG A 29 -16.48 12.64 -17.30
N ASP A 30 -17.40 12.50 -16.32
CA ASP A 30 -18.50 13.44 -16.14
C ASP A 30 -18.13 14.63 -15.21
N ILE A 31 -17.14 14.45 -14.32
CA ILE A 31 -16.72 15.47 -13.33
C ILE A 31 -15.32 15.99 -13.59
N TYR A 32 -14.43 15.16 -14.14
CA TYR A 32 -13.02 15.49 -14.31
C TYR A 32 -12.59 15.56 -15.79
N ASP A 33 -13.52 15.65 -16.73
CA ASP A 33 -13.27 15.74 -18.18
C ASP A 33 -12.34 14.66 -18.72
N GLY A 34 -12.42 13.45 -18.16
CA GLY A 34 -11.58 12.32 -18.51
C GLY A 34 -10.18 12.31 -17.90
N ASN A 35 -9.83 13.29 -17.09
CA ASN A 35 -8.53 13.40 -16.44
C ASN A 35 -8.55 12.74 -15.04
N VAL A 36 -7.41 12.20 -14.61
CA VAL A 36 -7.23 11.75 -13.24
C VAL A 36 -6.87 12.97 -12.38
N PRO A 37 -7.62 13.25 -11.29
CA PRO A 37 -7.30 14.39 -10.43
C PRO A 37 -5.97 14.20 -9.70
N ASP A 38 -5.18 15.25 -9.60
CA ASP A 38 -3.89 15.30 -8.91
C ASP A 38 -4.00 15.79 -7.45
N ASP A 39 -5.16 15.61 -6.86
CA ASP A 39 -5.50 15.95 -5.48
C ASP A 39 -5.92 14.70 -4.72
N PHE A 40 -5.34 14.51 -3.52
CA PHE A 40 -5.55 13.31 -2.72
C PHE A 40 -7.02 13.11 -2.29
N ASP A 41 -7.68 14.19 -1.87
CA ASP A 41 -9.07 14.11 -1.43
C ASP A 41 -10.04 13.90 -2.61
N ALA A 42 -9.70 14.43 -3.78
CA ALA A 42 -10.43 14.13 -5.01
C ALA A 42 -10.28 12.67 -5.44
N LEU A 43 -9.08 12.10 -5.32
CA LEU A 43 -8.83 10.67 -5.58
C LEU A 43 -9.65 9.77 -4.65
N LEU A 44 -9.76 10.12 -3.36
CA LEU A 44 -10.54 9.35 -2.40
C LEU A 44 -12.05 9.35 -2.68
N LYS A 45 -12.56 10.32 -3.46
CA LYS A 45 -13.96 10.36 -3.87
C LYS A 45 -14.27 9.42 -5.03
N LEU A 46 -13.26 8.97 -5.75
CA LEU A 46 -13.43 8.03 -6.86
C LEU A 46 -13.85 6.65 -6.36
N PRO A 47 -14.89 6.04 -6.94
CA PRO A 47 -15.32 4.70 -6.57
C PRO A 47 -14.19 3.67 -6.70
N GLY A 48 -14.00 2.86 -5.64
CA GLY A 48 -12.96 1.84 -5.59
C GLY A 48 -11.54 2.36 -5.30
N VAL A 49 -11.35 3.67 -5.18
CA VAL A 49 -10.05 4.27 -4.81
C VAL A 49 -9.99 4.49 -3.31
N GLY A 50 -9.27 3.64 -2.63
CA GLY A 50 -8.96 3.81 -1.21
C GLY A 50 -7.64 4.56 -1.00
N ARG A 51 -7.30 4.82 0.28
CA ARG A 51 -6.11 5.56 0.69
C ARG A 51 -4.81 5.00 0.08
N LYS A 52 -4.66 3.66 0.07
CA LYS A 52 -3.50 3.00 -0.56
C LYS A 52 -3.38 3.36 -2.04
N SER A 53 -4.48 3.26 -2.80
CA SER A 53 -4.48 3.55 -4.24
C SER A 53 -4.27 5.03 -4.51
N ALA A 54 -4.84 5.90 -3.70
CA ALA A 54 -4.64 7.34 -3.80
C ALA A 54 -3.17 7.72 -3.59
N ASN A 55 -2.51 7.19 -2.53
CA ASN A 55 -1.08 7.41 -2.32
C ASN A 55 -0.22 6.88 -3.47
N LEU A 56 -0.55 5.69 -4.01
CA LEU A 56 0.16 5.13 -5.15
C LEU A 56 0.06 6.04 -6.39
N ILE A 57 -1.13 6.56 -6.68
CA ILE A 57 -1.34 7.49 -7.80
C ILE A 57 -0.57 8.80 -7.56
N MET A 58 -0.64 9.35 -6.35
CA MET A 58 0.10 10.57 -6.00
C MET A 58 1.60 10.41 -6.20
N GLY A 59 2.18 9.31 -5.72
CA GLY A 59 3.62 9.04 -5.83
C GLY A 59 4.04 8.67 -7.25
N ASP A 60 3.44 7.63 -7.83
CA ASP A 60 3.93 7.04 -9.07
C ASP A 60 3.51 7.82 -10.33
N VAL A 61 2.33 8.46 -10.31
CA VAL A 61 1.83 9.18 -11.50
C VAL A 61 2.15 10.66 -11.43
N PHE A 62 1.99 11.27 -10.26
CA PHE A 62 2.15 12.71 -10.12
C PHE A 62 3.48 13.14 -9.49
N GLY A 63 4.32 12.19 -9.04
CA GLY A 63 5.61 12.48 -8.41
C GLY A 63 5.47 13.32 -7.12
N LYS A 64 4.30 13.27 -6.47
CA LYS A 64 4.04 13.98 -5.23
C LYS A 64 4.43 13.12 -4.02
N PRO A 65 4.79 13.73 -2.89
CA PRO A 65 5.07 12.97 -1.68
C PRO A 65 3.95 12.01 -1.31
N ALA A 66 4.28 10.74 -1.13
CA ALA A 66 3.31 9.69 -0.81
C ALA A 66 3.94 8.57 0.02
N ILE A 67 3.16 7.98 0.92
CA ILE A 67 3.53 6.78 1.67
C ILE A 67 2.47 5.70 1.44
N VAL A 68 2.83 4.65 0.72
CA VAL A 68 1.94 3.54 0.38
C VAL A 68 2.02 2.46 1.45
N THR A 69 1.11 2.46 2.40
CA THR A 69 1.07 1.45 3.47
C THR A 69 0.37 0.17 3.01
N ASP A 70 1.11 -0.66 2.33
CA ASP A 70 0.67 -2.01 1.98
C ASP A 70 1.04 -3.04 3.06
N THR A 71 0.72 -4.30 2.83
CA THR A 71 1.02 -5.38 3.77
C THR A 71 2.52 -5.59 4.00
N HIS A 72 3.37 -5.30 3.00
CA HIS A 72 4.82 -5.35 3.16
C HIS A 72 5.30 -4.19 4.03
N CYS A 73 4.86 -2.97 3.72
CA CYS A 73 5.20 -1.77 4.49
C CYS A 73 4.82 -1.93 5.97
N ILE A 74 3.57 -2.31 6.27
CA ILE A 74 3.10 -2.50 7.65
C ILE A 74 3.95 -3.55 8.38
N ARG A 75 4.21 -4.69 7.74
CA ARG A 75 5.00 -5.77 8.34
C ARG A 75 6.43 -5.35 8.61
N LEU A 76 7.09 -4.77 7.62
CA LEU A 76 8.49 -4.38 7.74
C LEU A 76 8.68 -3.26 8.76
N CYS A 77 7.83 -2.24 8.75
CA CYS A 77 7.89 -1.16 9.74
C CYS A 77 7.81 -1.68 11.18
N ASN A 78 6.93 -2.65 11.43
CA ASN A 78 6.84 -3.27 12.75
C ASN A 78 8.07 -4.13 13.08
N ARG A 79 8.55 -4.95 12.14
CA ARG A 79 9.72 -5.82 12.37
C ARG A 79 11.01 -5.04 12.57
N ILE A 80 11.22 -4.01 11.77
CA ILE A 80 12.39 -3.13 11.85
C ILE A 80 12.35 -2.29 13.13
N GLY A 81 11.15 -1.93 13.60
CA GLY A 81 10.95 -1.10 14.79
C GLY A 81 10.71 0.38 14.46
N LEU A 82 10.32 0.70 13.23
CA LEU A 82 9.91 2.06 12.84
C LEU A 82 8.55 2.45 13.42
N VAL A 83 7.70 1.45 13.70
CA VAL A 83 6.43 1.61 14.41
C VAL A 83 6.28 0.51 15.46
N ASP A 84 5.43 0.72 16.47
CA ASP A 84 5.27 -0.20 17.57
C ASP A 84 3.92 -0.93 17.52
N HIS A 85 3.93 -2.16 16.99
CA HIS A 85 2.76 -3.06 16.88
C HIS A 85 1.51 -2.45 16.23
N ILE A 86 1.69 -1.50 15.29
CA ILE A 86 0.59 -0.84 14.59
C ILE A 86 0.20 -1.66 13.36
N LYS A 87 -1.07 -2.09 13.28
CA LYS A 87 -1.62 -2.85 12.14
C LYS A 87 -2.50 -2.00 11.22
N ASP A 88 -3.02 -0.88 11.73
CA ASP A 88 -3.87 0.02 10.95
C ASP A 88 -3.03 0.78 9.92
N PRO A 89 -3.36 0.67 8.60
CA PRO A 89 -2.57 1.28 7.54
C PRO A 89 -2.44 2.80 7.66
N LYS A 90 -3.53 3.48 8.06
CA LYS A 90 -3.53 4.94 8.20
C LYS A 90 -2.64 5.37 9.37
N LYS A 91 -2.68 4.64 10.47
CA LYS A 91 -1.83 4.95 11.63
C LYS A 91 -0.36 4.73 11.29
N VAL A 92 -0.02 3.64 10.60
CA VAL A 92 1.36 3.40 10.12
C VAL A 92 1.81 4.55 9.21
N GLU A 93 1.00 4.95 8.25
CA GLU A 93 1.30 6.08 7.36
C GLU A 93 1.60 7.35 8.15
N MET A 94 0.74 7.69 9.13
CA MET A 94 0.91 8.91 9.93
C MET A 94 2.16 8.88 10.82
N GLU A 95 2.56 7.71 11.34
CA GLU A 95 3.83 7.58 12.07
C GLU A 95 5.04 7.70 11.14
N LEU A 96 4.97 7.12 9.95
CA LEU A 96 6.05 7.23 8.97
C LEU A 96 6.26 8.67 8.50
N TRP A 97 5.20 9.46 8.32
CA TRP A 97 5.30 10.88 7.98
C TRP A 97 6.06 11.72 9.01
N LYS A 98 6.22 11.25 10.25
CA LYS A 98 6.99 11.95 11.29
C LYS A 98 8.49 11.75 11.16
N ILE A 99 8.92 10.67 10.52
CA ILE A 99 10.32 10.22 10.50
C ILE A 99 10.90 10.12 9.09
N ILE A 100 10.07 10.00 8.06
CA ILE A 100 10.50 9.86 6.67
C ILE A 100 10.37 11.21 5.96
N PRO A 101 11.43 11.72 5.33
CA PRO A 101 11.35 12.90 4.48
C PRO A 101 10.30 12.70 3.37
N PRO A 102 9.49 13.71 3.06
CA PRO A 102 8.41 13.60 2.08
C PRO A 102 8.85 13.06 0.71
N GLU A 103 10.02 13.45 0.24
CA GLU A 103 10.62 13.03 -1.03
C GLU A 103 11.05 11.56 -1.06
N GLU A 104 11.33 10.96 0.10
CA GLU A 104 11.78 9.56 0.22
C GLU A 104 10.61 8.56 0.41
N GLY A 105 9.42 9.04 0.72
CA GLY A 105 8.30 8.20 1.12
C GLY A 105 7.89 7.17 0.07
N ASN A 106 7.81 7.58 -1.20
CA ASN A 106 7.42 6.69 -2.30
C ASN A 106 8.49 5.62 -2.56
N ASP A 107 9.75 6.02 -2.64
CA ASP A 107 10.89 5.12 -2.85
C ASP A 107 11.03 4.10 -1.71
N LEU A 108 10.87 4.52 -0.47
CA LEU A 108 10.88 3.63 0.70
C LEU A 108 9.83 2.53 0.55
N CYS A 109 8.61 2.88 0.15
CA CYS A 109 7.54 1.92 0.00
C CYS A 109 7.83 0.88 -1.09
N HIS A 110 8.37 1.30 -2.24
CA HIS A 110 8.80 0.38 -3.30
C HIS A 110 9.94 -0.55 -2.83
N ARG A 111 10.95 -0.01 -2.16
CA ARG A 111 12.05 -0.80 -1.57
C ARG A 111 11.51 -1.81 -0.55
N PHE A 112 10.53 -1.44 0.26
CA PHE A 112 9.90 -2.36 1.21
C PHE A 112 9.13 -3.50 0.54
N VAL A 113 8.50 -3.26 -0.60
CA VAL A 113 7.85 -4.34 -1.37
C VAL A 113 8.89 -5.34 -1.86
N LEU A 114 9.98 -4.89 -2.46
CA LEU A 114 11.07 -5.75 -2.94
C LEU A 114 11.72 -6.51 -1.79
N HIS A 115 12.18 -5.80 -0.77
CA HIS A 115 12.81 -6.39 0.41
C HIS A 115 11.88 -7.38 1.14
N GLY A 116 10.59 -7.07 1.19
CA GLY A 116 9.59 -7.91 1.83
C GLY A 116 9.20 -9.16 1.04
N ARG A 117 9.51 -9.21 -0.26
CA ARG A 117 9.34 -10.40 -1.10
C ARG A 117 10.54 -11.32 -1.01
N ASP A 118 11.74 -10.75 -1.04
CA ASP A 118 12.97 -11.50 -1.25
C ASP A 118 13.70 -11.84 0.06
N ILE A 119 13.72 -10.93 1.02
CA ILE A 119 14.49 -11.04 2.25
C ILE A 119 13.58 -11.19 3.48
N CYS A 120 12.79 -10.15 3.78
CA CYS A 120 11.95 -10.13 4.97
C CYS A 120 10.56 -10.72 4.68
N THR A 121 10.54 -12.01 4.36
CA THR A 121 9.35 -12.74 3.89
C THR A 121 8.27 -12.87 4.97
N ALA A 122 7.00 -13.08 4.54
CA ALA A 122 5.84 -13.20 5.45
C ALA A 122 5.53 -14.66 5.82
N ARG A 123 5.73 -15.58 4.87
CA ARG A 123 5.27 -16.97 4.97
C ARG A 123 6.36 -17.97 5.32
N THR A 124 7.61 -17.59 5.12
CA THR A 124 8.80 -18.36 5.42
C THR A 124 9.66 -17.63 6.44
N THR A 125 10.63 -18.30 7.02
CA THR A 125 11.64 -17.65 7.87
C THR A 125 12.34 -16.55 7.08
N PRO A 126 12.40 -15.31 7.58
CA PRO A 126 13.13 -14.23 6.93
C PRO A 126 14.62 -14.55 6.79
N HIS A 127 15.23 -14.12 5.71
CA HIS A 127 16.67 -14.29 5.43
C HIS A 127 17.49 -13.18 6.09
N CYS A 128 17.46 -13.13 7.42
CA CYS A 128 18.10 -12.07 8.20
C CYS A 128 19.61 -12.02 8.00
N GLU A 129 20.25 -13.15 7.73
CA GLU A 129 21.68 -13.28 7.46
C GLU A 129 22.13 -12.56 6.17
N HIS A 130 21.19 -12.31 5.26
CA HIS A 130 21.43 -11.58 4.00
C HIS A 130 20.79 -10.19 4.01
N CYS A 131 20.28 -9.74 5.17
CA CYS A 131 19.53 -8.49 5.28
C CYS A 131 20.47 -7.30 5.47
N CYS A 132 20.38 -6.32 4.59
CA CYS A 132 21.15 -5.07 4.70
C CYS A 132 20.75 -4.20 5.91
N LEU A 133 19.65 -4.53 6.58
CA LEU A 133 19.17 -3.82 7.76
C LEU A 133 19.47 -4.57 9.07
N GLN A 134 20.27 -5.64 9.04
CA GLN A 134 20.48 -6.53 10.19
C GLN A 134 20.94 -5.77 11.43
N ASP A 135 21.86 -4.82 11.27
CA ASP A 135 22.50 -4.10 12.37
C ASP A 135 21.57 -3.08 13.07
N ILE A 136 20.53 -2.62 12.37
CA ILE A 136 19.59 -1.60 12.87
C ILE A 136 18.19 -2.13 13.11
N CYS A 137 17.93 -3.37 12.71
CA CYS A 137 16.61 -3.98 12.79
C CYS A 137 16.29 -4.44 14.21
N ALA A 138 15.13 -4.06 14.75
CA ALA A 138 14.66 -4.54 16.05
C ALA A 138 14.31 -6.04 16.07
N GLN A 139 14.30 -6.71 14.90
CA GLN A 139 14.03 -8.15 14.71
C GLN A 139 12.75 -8.64 15.40
N ARG A 140 11.70 -7.85 15.34
CA ARG A 140 10.37 -8.22 15.88
C ARG A 140 9.64 -9.18 14.93
N ILE A 141 10.10 -10.45 14.90
CA ILE A 141 9.62 -11.49 13.99
C ILE A 141 8.50 -12.31 14.63
#